data_7c3ea6cfabbc6f4aaf35d97b2757ffcd
#
_entry.id   7c3ea6cfabbc6f4aaf35d97b2757ffcd
#
_cell.length_a   1.000
_cell.length_b   1.000
_cell.length_c   1.000
_cell.angle_alpha   90.00
_cell.angle_beta   90.00
_cell.angle_gamma   90.00
#
_symmetry.space_group_name_H-M   'P 1'
#
loop_
_entity.id
_entity.type
_entity.pdbx_description
1 polymer ?
#
loop_
_entity_poly.entity_id
_entity_poly.type
_entity_poly.pdbx_seq_one_letter_code
_entity_poly.pdbx_strand_id
1 'polypeptide(L)'
;MKKDIIIGSRGSILALAQANLVKEKLELNYPNLTFEIKEIVTSGDKDLKSNWENSDVSLKSFFTKEIEQELLDGDIDIAVHSMKDMPAVSPKGLICGAIPDREDPRDVLVSKNGFLVTLPQGAKIGTSSLRRAMNLKAVRPDFEIKHLRGNIHTRLKKLETEDYDAIVLAAAGLKRTGLTDKITEYLNGEVFPPAPAQGVLYIQCRENDEKIKEILKSIHNEAIAKIVEIEREFSKIFDGGCHTPMGCYSQINGNKIKFTAVYSDEGKQIKAVVEDDLAKGKEIAYMAAEEIKNKVAKNTIQ
;
A
#
# COMPACT_ATOMS: atom_id res chain seq x y z
N MET A 1 18.28 12.73 31.61
CA MET A 1 18.85 12.21 30.34
C MET A 1 17.71 12.17 29.35
N LYS A 2 17.85 12.83 28.20
CA LYS A 2 16.93 12.59 27.04
C LYS A 2 16.95 11.10 26.76
N LYS A 3 15.80 10.47 26.72
CA LYS A 3 15.72 9.06 26.32
C LYS A 3 15.48 9.04 24.82
N ASP A 4 16.45 8.58 24.07
CA ASP A 4 16.35 8.44 22.63
C ASP A 4 15.32 7.35 22.30
N ILE A 5 14.49 7.61 21.30
CA ILE A 5 13.51 6.65 20.77
C ILE A 5 14.02 6.23 19.39
N ILE A 6 14.16 4.93 19.20
CA ILE A 6 14.74 4.37 17.98
C ILE A 6 13.62 3.94 17.03
N ILE A 7 13.62 4.53 15.83
CA ILE A 7 12.70 4.21 14.73
C ILE A 7 13.41 3.27 13.75
N GLY A 8 12.96 2.02 13.68
CA GLY A 8 13.46 1.05 12.70
C GLY A 8 12.83 1.25 11.32
N SER A 9 13.64 1.19 10.29
CA SER A 9 13.21 1.28 8.90
C SER A 9 14.13 0.48 7.98
N ARG A 10 13.60 0.07 6.82
CA ARG A 10 14.45 -0.42 5.72
C ARG A 10 15.31 0.73 5.17
N GLY A 11 16.48 0.39 4.59
CA GLY A 11 17.40 1.39 4.00
C GLY A 11 16.99 1.89 2.60
N SER A 12 15.82 1.55 2.06
CA SER A 12 15.40 2.09 0.77
C SER A 12 15.01 3.57 0.88
N ILE A 13 15.25 4.36 -0.19
CA ILE A 13 14.96 5.81 -0.23
C ILE A 13 13.51 6.09 0.21
N LEU A 14 12.54 5.29 -0.26
CA LEU A 14 11.14 5.46 0.15
C LEU A 14 10.93 5.14 1.63
N ALA A 15 11.52 4.05 2.14
CA ALA A 15 11.34 3.67 3.54
C ALA A 15 11.96 4.72 4.48
N LEU A 16 13.13 5.23 4.14
CA LEU A 16 13.78 6.32 4.90
C LEU A 16 12.96 7.62 4.83
N ALA A 17 12.40 7.97 3.68
CA ALA A 17 11.50 9.13 3.57
C ALA A 17 10.25 8.97 4.45
N GLN A 18 9.69 7.76 4.54
CA GLN A 18 8.55 7.45 5.41
C GLN A 18 8.94 7.53 6.90
N ALA A 19 10.10 7.00 7.28
CA ALA A 19 10.61 7.07 8.66
C ALA A 19 10.91 8.52 9.08
N ASN A 20 11.53 9.33 8.20
CA ASN A 20 11.76 10.74 8.44
C ASN A 20 10.45 11.53 8.62
N LEU A 21 9.43 11.28 7.80
CA LEU A 21 8.10 11.91 7.96
C LEU A 21 7.50 11.64 9.34
N VAL A 22 7.61 10.40 9.84
CA VAL A 22 7.13 10.02 11.18
C VAL A 22 7.97 10.69 12.26
N LYS A 23 9.30 10.65 12.11
CA LYS A 23 10.24 11.32 13.02
C LYS A 23 9.90 12.81 13.18
N GLU A 24 9.79 13.55 12.07
CA GLU A 24 9.46 14.97 12.06
C GLU A 24 8.14 15.27 12.79
N LYS A 25 7.09 14.48 12.54
CA LYS A 25 5.80 14.63 13.24
C LYS A 25 5.92 14.38 14.75
N LEU A 26 6.72 13.40 15.16
CA LEU A 26 6.93 13.10 16.59
C LEU A 26 7.79 14.17 17.27
N GLU A 27 8.83 14.68 16.62
CA GLU A 27 9.68 15.77 17.14
C GLU A 27 8.90 17.07 17.34
N LEU A 28 7.95 17.38 16.44
CA LEU A 28 7.05 18.53 16.59
C LEU A 28 6.16 18.42 17.83
N ASN A 29 5.66 17.21 18.12
CA ASN A 29 4.77 16.98 19.25
C ASN A 29 5.54 16.78 20.59
N TYR A 30 6.79 16.32 20.52
CA TYR A 30 7.64 16.01 21.67
C TYR A 30 9.05 16.62 21.55
N PRO A 31 9.19 17.96 21.59
CA PRO A 31 10.47 18.64 21.38
C PRO A 31 11.55 18.32 22.44
N ASN A 32 11.14 17.68 23.53
CA ASN A 32 12.03 17.25 24.60
C ASN A 32 12.55 15.82 24.46
N LEU A 33 12.07 15.08 23.47
CA LEU A 33 12.55 13.73 23.11
C LEU A 33 13.49 13.82 21.90
N THR A 34 14.33 12.80 21.77
CA THR A 34 15.14 12.59 20.56
C THR A 34 14.64 11.34 19.85
N PHE A 35 14.63 11.38 18.52
CA PHE A 35 14.23 10.27 17.67
C PHE A 35 15.35 9.99 16.69
N GLU A 36 15.82 8.74 16.68
CA GLU A 36 16.86 8.28 15.78
C GLU A 36 16.33 7.22 14.82
N ILE A 37 16.81 7.23 13.57
CA ILE A 37 16.44 6.22 12.58
C ILE A 37 17.55 5.18 12.52
N LYS A 38 17.18 3.90 12.74
CA LYS A 38 18.05 2.74 12.56
C LYS A 38 17.67 2.02 11.27
N GLU A 39 18.62 1.95 10.34
CA GLU A 39 18.42 1.17 9.11
C GLU A 39 18.60 -0.32 9.39
N ILE A 40 17.62 -1.12 8.94
CA ILE A 40 17.61 -2.57 9.10
C ILE A 40 17.56 -3.21 7.73
N VAL A 41 18.55 -4.08 7.45
CA VAL A 41 18.64 -4.81 6.20
C VAL A 41 17.78 -6.07 6.29
N THR A 42 16.74 -6.15 5.47
CA THR A 42 15.84 -7.31 5.45
C THR A 42 16.28 -8.38 4.43
N SER A 43 15.80 -9.60 4.62
CA SER A 43 16.00 -10.69 3.65
C SER A 43 15.48 -10.32 2.26
N GLY A 44 14.36 -9.58 2.20
CA GLY A 44 13.80 -9.08 0.95
C GLY A 44 14.66 -8.04 0.23
N ASP A 45 15.51 -7.30 0.96
CA ASP A 45 16.47 -6.36 0.36
C ASP A 45 17.69 -7.07 -0.24
N LYS A 46 18.07 -8.23 0.31
CA LYS A 46 19.19 -9.04 -0.16
C LYS A 46 18.87 -9.88 -1.40
N ASP A 47 17.61 -10.31 -1.52
CA ASP A 47 17.19 -11.22 -2.59
C ASP A 47 16.44 -10.48 -3.71
N LEU A 48 17.22 -9.97 -4.65
CA LEU A 48 16.73 -9.33 -5.87
C LEU A 48 16.46 -10.32 -7.03
N LYS A 49 16.79 -11.61 -6.87
CA LYS A 49 16.86 -12.58 -7.99
C LYS A 49 15.83 -13.71 -7.92
N SER A 50 15.27 -14.01 -6.75
CA SER A 50 14.33 -15.14 -6.61
C SER A 50 13.03 -14.92 -7.36
N ASN A 51 12.58 -15.95 -8.07
CA ASN A 51 11.24 -16.04 -8.63
C ASN A 51 10.26 -16.38 -7.50
N TRP A 52 9.70 -15.36 -6.89
CA TRP A 52 8.78 -15.44 -5.73
C TRP A 52 7.42 -16.07 -6.06
N GLU A 53 7.16 -16.42 -7.33
CA GLU A 53 5.88 -16.97 -7.79
C GLU A 53 5.55 -18.35 -7.22
N ASN A 54 6.56 -19.06 -6.68
CA ASN A 54 6.42 -20.44 -6.17
C ASN A 54 6.79 -20.60 -4.69
N SER A 55 6.86 -19.54 -3.89
CA SER A 55 7.16 -19.66 -2.46
C SER A 55 5.88 -19.67 -1.62
N ASP A 56 5.69 -20.73 -0.81
CA ASP A 56 4.60 -20.84 0.19
C ASP A 56 4.73 -19.81 1.34
N VAL A 57 5.80 -19.02 1.35
CA VAL A 57 6.06 -18.00 2.37
C VAL A 57 5.45 -16.68 1.93
N SER A 58 4.62 -16.10 2.78
CA SER A 58 4.04 -14.77 2.54
C SER A 58 5.15 -13.76 2.23
N LEU A 59 5.18 -13.24 1.01
CA LEU A 59 6.14 -12.21 0.56
C LEU A 59 6.20 -10.99 1.51
N LYS A 60 5.12 -10.72 2.23
CA LYS A 60 5.05 -9.63 3.21
C LYS A 60 6.00 -9.84 4.37
N SER A 61 6.19 -11.08 4.84
CA SER A 61 7.11 -11.38 5.94
C SER A 61 8.59 -11.22 5.60
N PHE A 62 8.97 -11.27 4.32
CA PHE A 62 10.36 -11.06 3.88
C PHE A 62 10.87 -9.63 4.10
N PHE A 63 9.97 -8.67 4.20
CA PHE A 63 10.32 -7.26 4.37
C PHE A 63 10.10 -6.75 5.80
N THR A 64 9.50 -7.55 6.67
CA THR A 64 9.14 -7.11 8.03
C THR A 64 9.79 -7.92 9.14
N LYS A 65 10.15 -9.20 8.87
CA LYS A 65 10.57 -10.16 9.90
C LYS A 65 11.75 -9.67 10.76
N GLU A 66 12.81 -9.15 10.14
CA GLU A 66 13.97 -8.66 10.85
C GLU A 66 13.65 -7.42 11.68
N ILE A 67 12.81 -6.53 11.15
CA ILE A 67 12.36 -5.31 11.85
C ILE A 67 11.47 -5.69 13.04
N GLU A 68 10.55 -6.63 12.85
CA GLU A 68 9.67 -7.15 13.90
C GLU A 68 10.46 -7.85 15.00
N GLN A 69 11.54 -8.57 14.65
CA GLN A 69 12.42 -9.18 15.64
C GLN A 69 13.14 -8.11 16.47
N GLU A 70 13.69 -7.07 15.85
CA GLU A 70 14.35 -5.98 16.60
C GLU A 70 13.37 -5.20 17.50
N LEU A 71 12.08 -5.08 17.11
CA LEU A 71 11.04 -4.55 18.00
C LEU A 71 10.85 -5.44 19.24
N LEU A 72 10.75 -6.77 19.05
CA LEU A 72 10.55 -7.73 20.13
C LEU A 72 11.76 -7.81 21.07
N ASP A 73 12.96 -7.71 20.52
CA ASP A 73 14.22 -7.74 21.28
C ASP A 73 14.47 -6.41 22.01
N GLY A 74 13.76 -5.34 21.65
CA GLY A 74 13.90 -4.01 22.26
C GLY A 74 15.05 -3.18 21.70
N ASP A 75 15.62 -3.58 20.57
CA ASP A 75 16.69 -2.86 19.86
C ASP A 75 16.17 -1.61 19.12
N ILE A 76 14.87 -1.58 18.82
CA ILE A 76 14.11 -0.43 18.32
C ILE A 76 12.80 -0.28 19.11
N ASP A 77 12.24 0.91 19.11
CA ASP A 77 10.99 1.23 19.84
C ASP A 77 9.77 1.30 18.90
N ILE A 78 10.00 1.74 17.68
CA ILE A 78 8.97 2.00 16.66
C ILE A 78 9.47 1.44 15.32
N ALA A 79 8.58 0.87 14.52
CA ALA A 79 8.87 0.52 13.13
C ALA A 79 7.89 1.20 12.18
N VAL A 80 8.39 1.67 11.03
CA VAL A 80 7.59 2.38 10.03
C VAL A 80 7.49 1.55 8.76
N HIS A 81 6.26 1.25 8.36
CA HIS A 81 5.96 0.42 7.19
C HIS A 81 4.94 1.08 6.26
N SER A 82 4.95 0.71 4.98
CA SER A 82 3.81 0.93 4.09
C SER A 82 2.71 -0.07 4.44
N MET A 83 1.52 0.38 4.83
CA MET A 83 0.49 -0.49 5.38
C MET A 83 -0.02 -1.55 4.40
N LYS A 84 -0.07 -1.24 3.10
CA LYS A 84 -0.47 -2.20 2.06
C LYS A 84 0.41 -3.46 2.00
N ASP A 85 1.67 -3.34 2.48
CA ASP A 85 2.67 -4.41 2.46
C ASP A 85 2.67 -5.21 3.77
N MET A 86 1.88 -4.79 4.78
CA MET A 86 1.74 -5.49 6.06
C MET A 86 0.80 -6.69 5.97
N PRO A 87 1.10 -7.79 6.69
CA PRO A 87 0.19 -8.91 6.82
C PRO A 87 -1.13 -8.49 7.51
N ALA A 88 -2.18 -9.29 7.31
CA ALA A 88 -3.49 -9.01 7.92
C ALA A 88 -3.46 -9.04 9.45
N VAL A 89 -2.60 -9.89 10.01
CA VAL A 89 -2.43 -10.09 11.46
C VAL A 89 -0.98 -9.79 11.82
N SER A 90 -0.77 -8.97 12.86
CA SER A 90 0.55 -8.71 13.43
C SER A 90 1.05 -9.93 14.21
N PRO A 91 2.37 -10.14 14.28
CA PRO A 91 2.96 -11.11 15.19
C PRO A 91 2.55 -10.85 16.65
N LYS A 92 2.49 -11.92 17.45
CA LYS A 92 2.19 -11.82 18.88
C LYS A 92 3.18 -10.89 19.58
N GLY A 93 2.67 -9.97 20.39
CA GLY A 93 3.45 -8.98 21.13
C GLY A 93 3.70 -7.66 20.36
N LEU A 94 3.28 -7.56 19.09
CA LEU A 94 3.37 -6.36 18.29
C LEU A 94 1.98 -5.89 17.85
N ILE A 95 1.79 -4.56 17.80
CA ILE A 95 0.53 -3.93 17.38
C ILE A 95 0.77 -2.77 16.40
N CYS A 96 -0.30 -2.36 15.73
CA CYS A 96 -0.35 -1.04 15.10
C CYS A 96 -0.55 0.01 16.20
N GLY A 97 0.51 0.75 16.53
CA GLY A 97 0.44 1.81 17.53
C GLY A 97 -0.14 3.11 16.99
N ALA A 98 0.03 3.41 15.70
CA ALA A 98 -0.57 4.57 15.06
C ALA A 98 -0.76 4.40 13.56
N ILE A 99 -1.74 5.10 13.03
CA ILE A 99 -2.00 5.30 11.60
C ILE A 99 -2.03 6.83 11.38
N PRO A 100 -0.97 7.43 10.80
CA PRO A 100 -0.94 8.85 10.49
C PRO A 100 -1.85 9.22 9.31
N ASP A 101 -1.81 10.50 8.91
CA ASP A 101 -2.51 10.99 7.73
C ASP A 101 -2.14 10.18 6.49
N ARG A 102 -3.15 9.96 5.64
CA ARG A 102 -3.01 9.22 4.39
C ARG A 102 -2.48 10.14 3.29
N GLU A 103 -1.45 9.71 2.59
CA GLU A 103 -1.05 10.31 1.32
C GLU A 103 -1.96 9.82 0.19
N ASP A 104 -1.95 10.48 -0.96
CA ASP A 104 -2.78 10.15 -2.13
C ASP A 104 -2.79 8.64 -2.42
N PRO A 105 -3.94 7.97 -2.30
CA PRO A 105 -4.04 6.52 -2.46
C PRO A 105 -3.95 6.06 -3.91
N ARG A 106 -4.10 6.97 -4.89
CA ARG A 106 -4.21 6.62 -6.30
C ARG A 106 -2.94 5.99 -6.87
N ASP A 107 -3.12 5.22 -7.92
CA ASP A 107 -2.04 4.91 -8.83
C ASP A 107 -1.83 6.08 -9.80
N VAL A 108 -0.64 6.14 -10.38
CA VAL A 108 -0.25 7.14 -11.37
C VAL A 108 0.40 6.49 -12.57
N LEU A 109 0.20 7.07 -13.72
CA LEU A 109 0.96 6.78 -14.93
C LEU A 109 2.20 7.67 -14.97
N VAL A 110 3.34 7.07 -15.26
CA VAL A 110 4.55 7.76 -15.69
C VAL A 110 4.84 7.27 -17.10
N SER A 111 4.78 8.19 -18.07
CA SER A 111 4.79 7.86 -19.50
C SER A 111 5.80 8.70 -20.26
N LYS A 112 6.40 8.12 -21.31
CA LYS A 112 7.20 8.85 -22.29
C LYS A 112 6.34 9.70 -23.23
N ASN A 113 5.13 9.23 -23.58
CA ASN A 113 4.37 9.71 -24.72
C ASN A 113 2.87 9.91 -24.42
N GLY A 114 2.55 10.69 -23.38
CA GLY A 114 1.18 11.15 -23.17
C GLY A 114 0.39 10.38 -22.09
N PHE A 115 -0.91 10.62 -22.06
CA PHE A 115 -1.86 10.11 -21.07
C PHE A 115 -2.31 8.70 -21.44
N LEU A 116 -2.92 7.99 -20.47
CA LEU A 116 -3.37 6.62 -20.61
C LEU A 116 -4.23 6.40 -21.89
N VAL A 117 -5.15 7.33 -22.14
CA VAL A 117 -6.09 7.24 -23.27
C VAL A 117 -5.43 7.55 -24.61
N THR A 118 -4.32 8.27 -24.64
CA THR A 118 -3.59 8.70 -25.86
C THR A 118 -2.39 7.82 -26.17
N LEU A 119 -2.05 6.87 -25.31
CA LEU A 119 -0.97 5.92 -25.60
C LEU A 119 -1.29 5.10 -26.87
N PRO A 120 -0.28 4.74 -27.67
CA PRO A 120 -0.47 3.95 -28.89
C PRO A 120 -1.17 2.62 -28.62
N GLN A 121 -1.79 2.06 -29.66
CA GLN A 121 -2.33 0.70 -29.59
C GLN A 121 -1.19 -0.29 -29.34
N GLY A 122 -1.40 -1.22 -28.42
CA GLY A 122 -0.38 -2.20 -28.03
C GLY A 122 0.75 -1.63 -27.19
N ALA A 123 0.59 -0.42 -26.59
CA ALA A 123 1.61 0.19 -25.76
C ALA A 123 2.06 -0.74 -24.60
N LYS A 124 3.36 -0.75 -24.34
CA LYS A 124 4.01 -1.61 -23.35
C LYS A 124 4.02 -0.95 -21.99
N ILE A 125 3.20 -1.47 -21.08
CA ILE A 125 3.03 -0.89 -19.74
C ILE A 125 3.73 -1.74 -18.69
N GLY A 126 4.71 -1.14 -18.01
CA GLY A 126 5.50 -1.80 -16.96
C GLY A 126 4.77 -1.89 -15.62
N THR A 127 4.45 -3.11 -15.20
CA THR A 127 3.98 -3.42 -13.83
C THR A 127 4.15 -4.90 -13.51
N SER A 128 4.46 -5.22 -12.25
CA SER A 128 4.42 -6.61 -11.72
C SER A 128 3.21 -6.83 -10.81
N SER A 129 2.34 -5.83 -10.67
CA SER A 129 1.13 -5.94 -9.85
C SER A 129 -0.01 -6.51 -10.68
N LEU A 130 -0.53 -7.69 -10.30
CA LEU A 130 -1.70 -8.31 -10.93
C LEU A 130 -2.92 -7.38 -10.88
N ARG A 131 -3.12 -6.66 -9.78
CA ARG A 131 -4.18 -5.65 -9.64
C ARG A 131 -4.06 -4.56 -10.71
N ARG A 132 -2.85 -3.99 -10.89
CA ARG A 132 -2.63 -2.95 -11.91
C ARG A 132 -2.80 -3.48 -13.31
N ALA A 133 -2.32 -4.68 -13.58
CA ALA A 133 -2.50 -5.36 -14.86
C ALA A 133 -3.99 -5.55 -15.17
N MET A 134 -4.78 -6.05 -14.20
CA MET A 134 -6.23 -6.18 -14.30
C MET A 134 -6.91 -4.84 -14.64
N ASN A 135 -6.61 -3.78 -13.85
CA ASN A 135 -7.20 -2.46 -14.07
C ASN A 135 -6.85 -1.89 -15.46
N LEU A 136 -5.59 -2.05 -15.90
CA LEU A 136 -5.14 -1.64 -17.24
C LEU A 136 -5.91 -2.38 -18.33
N LYS A 137 -5.99 -3.70 -18.23
CA LYS A 137 -6.69 -4.54 -19.20
C LYS A 137 -8.21 -4.29 -19.25
N ALA A 138 -8.82 -3.91 -18.14
CA ALA A 138 -10.23 -3.53 -18.09
C ALA A 138 -10.54 -2.23 -18.86
N VAL A 139 -9.58 -1.29 -18.92
CA VAL A 139 -9.74 0.00 -19.62
C VAL A 139 -9.19 -0.06 -21.04
N ARG A 140 -8.05 -0.70 -21.23
CA ARG A 140 -7.33 -0.82 -22.51
C ARG A 140 -6.85 -2.27 -22.68
N PRO A 141 -7.70 -3.15 -23.22
CA PRO A 141 -7.38 -4.58 -23.43
C PRO A 141 -6.20 -4.81 -24.37
N ASP A 142 -5.92 -3.84 -25.23
CA ASP A 142 -4.85 -3.85 -26.21
C ASP A 142 -3.44 -3.70 -25.59
N PHE A 143 -3.29 -3.12 -24.39
CA PHE A 143 -1.98 -2.90 -23.78
C PHE A 143 -1.20 -4.20 -23.57
N GLU A 144 0.09 -4.18 -23.87
CA GLU A 144 1.04 -5.23 -23.51
C GLU A 144 1.56 -4.97 -22.08
N ILE A 145 1.26 -5.88 -21.15
CA ILE A 145 1.73 -5.77 -19.78
C ILE A 145 3.10 -6.43 -19.67
N LYS A 146 4.11 -5.64 -19.32
CA LYS A 146 5.49 -6.11 -19.13
C LYS A 146 5.87 -6.11 -17.66
N HIS A 147 6.56 -7.15 -17.23
CA HIS A 147 7.01 -7.29 -15.85
C HIS A 147 8.05 -6.22 -15.48
N LEU A 148 7.82 -5.47 -14.39
CA LEU A 148 8.69 -4.39 -13.94
C LEU A 148 8.99 -4.52 -12.44
N ARG A 149 10.25 -4.79 -12.08
CA ARG A 149 10.73 -4.87 -10.69
C ARG A 149 11.78 -3.80 -10.37
N GLY A 150 12.00 -3.59 -9.07
CA GLY A 150 12.94 -2.65 -8.50
C GLY A 150 12.26 -1.61 -7.61
N ASN A 151 13.04 -0.77 -6.95
CA ASN A 151 12.54 0.40 -6.25
C ASN A 151 12.08 1.49 -7.23
N ILE A 152 11.51 2.58 -6.74
CA ILE A 152 10.96 3.66 -7.59
C ILE A 152 12.00 4.17 -8.59
N HIS A 153 13.20 4.50 -8.14
CA HIS A 153 14.27 5.04 -9.00
C HIS A 153 14.70 4.03 -10.07
N THR A 154 14.84 2.75 -9.71
CA THR A 154 15.14 1.69 -10.67
C THR A 154 14.05 1.57 -11.74
N ARG A 155 12.77 1.65 -11.34
CA ARG A 155 11.64 1.57 -12.30
C ARG A 155 11.59 2.77 -13.22
N LEU A 156 11.83 3.98 -12.71
CA LEU A 156 11.93 5.18 -13.53
C LEU A 156 13.10 5.09 -14.52
N LYS A 157 14.27 4.62 -14.08
CA LYS A 157 15.41 4.39 -14.96
C LYS A 157 15.09 3.36 -16.04
N LYS A 158 14.42 2.26 -15.71
CA LYS A 158 14.01 1.24 -16.68
C LYS A 158 13.00 1.78 -17.69
N LEU A 159 12.08 2.66 -17.29
CA LEU A 159 11.21 3.33 -18.24
C LEU A 159 12.03 4.08 -19.31
N GLU A 160 13.12 4.74 -18.94
CA GLU A 160 13.96 5.48 -19.88
C GLU A 160 14.84 4.58 -20.75
N THR A 161 15.38 3.48 -20.18
CA THR A 161 16.45 2.67 -20.79
C THR A 161 15.98 1.34 -21.39
N GLU A 162 14.79 0.87 -21.02
CA GLU A 162 14.24 -0.40 -21.50
C GLU A 162 12.98 -0.16 -22.35
N ASP A 163 12.45 -1.23 -22.92
CA ASP A 163 11.33 -1.22 -23.86
C ASP A 163 9.98 -1.13 -23.12
N TYR A 164 9.70 0.05 -22.54
CA TYR A 164 8.42 0.45 -21.95
C TYR A 164 7.96 1.79 -22.53
N ASP A 165 6.66 1.92 -22.79
CA ASP A 165 6.02 3.19 -23.15
C ASP A 165 5.60 3.98 -21.92
N ALA A 166 5.15 3.26 -20.89
CA ALA A 166 4.75 3.81 -19.60
C ALA A 166 4.92 2.78 -18.47
N ILE A 167 4.89 3.26 -17.22
CA ILE A 167 4.86 2.44 -16.02
C ILE A 167 3.78 2.94 -15.06
N VAL A 168 3.24 2.05 -14.21
CA VAL A 168 2.28 2.42 -13.18
C VAL A 168 2.90 2.31 -11.80
N LEU A 169 2.85 3.43 -11.06
CA LEU A 169 3.38 3.56 -9.70
C LEU A 169 2.29 4.02 -8.72
N ALA A 170 2.57 4.00 -7.41
CA ALA A 170 1.70 4.61 -6.41
C ALA A 170 2.06 6.09 -6.25
N ALA A 171 1.09 7.00 -6.32
CA ALA A 171 1.28 8.44 -6.11
C ALA A 171 2.02 8.75 -4.81
N ALA A 172 1.61 8.11 -3.70
CA ALA A 172 2.22 8.27 -2.39
C ALA A 172 3.73 8.01 -2.37
N GLY A 173 4.20 7.05 -3.17
CA GLY A 173 5.62 6.75 -3.27
C GLY A 173 6.41 7.88 -3.93
N LEU A 174 5.93 8.39 -5.07
CA LEU A 174 6.56 9.50 -5.79
C LEU A 174 6.53 10.80 -4.98
N LYS A 175 5.40 11.11 -4.35
CA LYS A 175 5.25 12.31 -3.51
C LYS A 175 6.21 12.30 -2.32
N ARG A 176 6.33 11.19 -1.59
CA ARG A 176 7.22 11.04 -0.44
C ARG A 176 8.72 11.08 -0.80
N THR A 177 9.05 10.75 -2.04
CA THR A 177 10.44 10.81 -2.53
C THR A 177 10.76 12.05 -3.36
N GLY A 178 9.85 13.05 -3.40
CA GLY A 178 10.07 14.31 -4.12
C GLY A 178 10.03 14.18 -5.64
N LEU A 179 9.42 13.12 -6.18
CA LEU A 179 9.37 12.80 -7.61
C LEU A 179 8.00 13.08 -8.24
N THR A 180 7.27 14.05 -7.71
CA THR A 180 5.93 14.43 -8.20
C THR A 180 5.97 14.94 -9.64
N ASP A 181 7.07 15.55 -10.05
CA ASP A 181 7.33 16.02 -11.43
C ASP A 181 7.37 14.90 -12.47
N LYS A 182 7.59 13.65 -12.04
CA LYS A 182 7.58 12.47 -12.92
C LYS A 182 6.18 11.96 -13.23
N ILE A 183 5.15 12.43 -12.52
CA ILE A 183 3.77 11.97 -12.72
C ILE A 183 3.20 12.58 -13.99
N THR A 184 2.85 11.73 -14.97
CA THR A 184 2.15 12.15 -16.18
C THR A 184 0.66 12.30 -15.92
N GLU A 185 0.05 11.33 -15.20
CA GLU A 185 -1.39 11.30 -14.96
C GLU A 185 -1.71 10.62 -13.64
N TYR A 186 -2.63 11.21 -12.86
CA TYR A 186 -3.25 10.53 -11.71
C TYR A 186 -4.42 9.69 -12.20
N LEU A 187 -4.36 8.38 -12.01
CA LEU A 187 -5.41 7.48 -12.44
C LEU A 187 -6.63 7.59 -11.50
N ASN A 188 -7.82 7.71 -12.10
CA ASN A 188 -9.05 7.83 -11.32
C ASN A 188 -9.27 6.59 -10.44
N GLY A 189 -9.37 6.76 -9.13
CA GLY A 189 -9.50 5.66 -8.17
C GLY A 189 -10.78 4.83 -8.30
N GLU A 190 -11.83 5.36 -8.90
CA GLU A 190 -13.06 4.60 -9.18
C GLU A 190 -12.90 3.67 -10.40
N VAL A 191 -12.02 4.02 -11.33
CA VAL A 191 -11.72 3.23 -12.54
C VAL A 191 -10.52 2.31 -12.30
N PHE A 192 -9.53 2.82 -11.57
CA PHE A 192 -8.30 2.13 -11.15
C PHE A 192 -8.23 2.02 -9.64
N PRO A 193 -9.05 1.19 -8.97
CA PRO A 193 -9.01 1.09 -7.52
C PRO A 193 -7.62 0.70 -7.02
N PRO A 194 -7.05 1.50 -6.07
CA PRO A 194 -5.73 1.23 -5.52
C PRO A 194 -5.69 -0.04 -4.67
N ALA A 195 -4.50 -0.43 -4.23
CA ALA A 195 -4.38 -1.49 -3.25
C ALA A 195 -5.02 -1.04 -1.91
N PRO A 196 -5.67 -1.95 -1.16
CA PRO A 196 -6.17 -1.66 0.17
C PRO A 196 -5.07 -1.03 1.04
N ALA A 197 -5.40 0.07 1.73
CA ALA A 197 -4.50 0.88 2.54
C ALA A 197 -3.30 1.50 1.78
N GLN A 198 -3.36 1.63 0.45
CA GLN A 198 -2.33 2.36 -0.30
C GLN A 198 -2.26 3.83 0.16
N GLY A 199 -1.05 4.36 0.32
CA GLY A 199 -0.80 5.72 0.81
C GLY A 199 -0.73 5.84 2.33
N VAL A 200 -1.09 4.81 3.09
CA VAL A 200 -1.09 4.79 4.56
C VAL A 200 0.21 4.21 5.11
N LEU A 201 0.71 4.81 6.20
CA LEU A 201 1.80 4.26 6.99
C LEU A 201 1.22 3.42 8.15
N TYR A 202 1.90 2.34 8.46
CA TYR A 202 1.65 1.48 9.59
C TYR A 202 2.79 1.66 10.59
N ILE A 203 2.49 2.24 11.74
CA ILE A 203 3.48 2.46 12.78
C ILE A 203 3.35 1.35 13.81
N GLN A 204 4.32 0.44 13.80
CA GLN A 204 4.33 -0.74 14.66
C GLN A 204 5.11 -0.48 15.94
N CYS A 205 4.64 -1.02 17.05
CA CYS A 205 5.33 -1.01 18.34
C CYS A 205 5.00 -2.26 19.15
N ARG A 206 5.68 -2.43 20.30
CA ARG A 206 5.35 -3.49 21.25
C ARG A 206 3.98 -3.25 21.90
N GLU A 207 3.21 -4.32 22.05
CA GLU A 207 1.86 -4.29 22.63
C GLU A 207 1.84 -3.77 24.08
N ASN A 208 2.88 -4.10 24.86
CA ASN A 208 3.00 -3.77 26.28
C ASN A 208 3.81 -2.50 26.56
N ASP A 209 4.20 -1.73 25.55
CA ASP A 209 4.95 -0.47 25.70
C ASP A 209 4.01 0.73 25.80
N GLU A 210 3.42 0.94 26.98
CA GLU A 210 2.46 2.02 27.23
C GLU A 210 3.04 3.42 26.93
N LYS A 211 4.34 3.61 27.17
CA LYS A 211 5.01 4.88 26.89
C LYS A 211 5.05 5.19 25.41
N ILE A 212 5.45 4.23 24.59
CA ILE A 212 5.51 4.40 23.13
C ILE A 212 4.09 4.54 22.56
N LYS A 213 3.12 3.76 23.03
CA LYS A 213 1.72 3.89 22.64
C LYS A 213 1.16 5.29 22.89
N GLU A 214 1.46 5.88 24.06
CA GLU A 214 1.03 7.24 24.38
C GLU A 214 1.66 8.29 23.44
N ILE A 215 2.95 8.15 23.13
CA ILE A 215 3.64 9.01 22.18
C ILE A 215 3.01 8.90 20.78
N LEU A 216 2.72 7.68 20.34
CA LEU A 216 2.16 7.42 19.01
C LEU A 216 0.72 7.93 18.82
N LYS A 217 -0.08 8.06 19.90
CA LYS A 217 -1.41 8.69 19.85
C LYS A 217 -1.38 10.08 19.25
N SER A 218 -0.29 10.83 19.47
CA SER A 218 -0.15 12.20 18.97
C SER A 218 -0.14 12.34 17.44
N ILE A 219 0.16 11.26 16.73
CA ILE A 219 0.22 11.21 15.27
C ILE A 219 -0.85 10.27 14.67
N HIS A 220 -1.71 9.67 15.51
CA HIS A 220 -2.78 8.80 15.07
C HIS A 220 -3.94 9.59 14.50
N ASN A 221 -4.42 9.22 13.30
CA ASN A 221 -5.59 9.79 12.68
C ASN A 221 -6.74 8.77 12.70
N GLU A 222 -7.68 8.95 13.62
CA GLU A 222 -8.82 8.08 13.84
C GLU A 222 -9.74 7.96 12.60
N ALA A 223 -9.91 9.07 11.85
CA ALA A 223 -10.74 9.06 10.66
C ALA A 223 -10.12 8.18 9.54
N ILE A 224 -8.80 8.29 9.36
CA ILE A 224 -8.08 7.43 8.41
C ILE A 224 -8.06 5.97 8.89
N ALA A 225 -7.89 5.73 10.19
CA ALA A 225 -7.91 4.39 10.76
C ALA A 225 -9.22 3.65 10.47
N LYS A 226 -10.37 4.31 10.63
CA LYS A 226 -11.71 3.74 10.30
C LYS A 226 -11.84 3.36 8.84
N ILE A 227 -11.38 4.23 7.92
CA ILE A 227 -11.40 3.95 6.47
C ILE A 227 -10.52 2.73 6.16
N VAL A 228 -9.32 2.72 6.70
CA VAL A 228 -8.33 1.67 6.47
C VAL A 228 -8.80 0.32 7.04
N GLU A 229 -9.52 0.34 8.16
CA GLU A 229 -10.12 -0.88 8.72
C GLU A 229 -11.09 -1.53 7.73
N ILE A 230 -11.93 -0.74 7.05
CA ILE A 230 -12.85 -1.23 6.01
C ILE A 230 -12.05 -1.82 4.82
N GLU A 231 -11.04 -1.10 4.34
CA GLU A 231 -10.23 -1.55 3.21
C GLU A 231 -9.45 -2.85 3.53
N ARG A 232 -8.90 -2.96 4.74
CA ARG A 232 -8.19 -4.16 5.18
C ARG A 232 -9.14 -5.35 5.42
N GLU A 233 -10.33 -5.12 5.94
CA GLU A 233 -11.34 -6.17 6.10
C GLU A 233 -11.76 -6.72 4.72
N PHE A 234 -11.98 -5.85 3.72
CA PHE A 234 -12.23 -6.27 2.35
C PHE A 234 -11.10 -7.17 1.82
N SER A 235 -9.84 -6.75 2.01
CA SER A 235 -8.69 -7.56 1.63
C SER A 235 -8.66 -8.92 2.31
N LYS A 236 -9.00 -8.98 3.60
CA LYS A 236 -9.01 -10.22 4.40
C LYS A 236 -10.07 -11.21 3.94
N ILE A 237 -11.26 -10.75 3.53
CA ILE A 237 -12.36 -11.61 3.05
C ILE A 237 -11.96 -12.43 1.81
N PHE A 238 -11.02 -11.92 1.01
CA PHE A 238 -10.52 -12.59 -0.20
C PHE A 238 -9.13 -13.21 -0.01
N ASP A 239 -8.72 -13.49 1.24
CA ASP A 239 -7.37 -13.97 1.57
C ASP A 239 -6.27 -13.14 0.89
N GLY A 240 -6.48 -11.81 0.90
CA GLY A 240 -5.72 -10.84 0.11
C GLY A 240 -4.25 -10.79 0.43
N GLY A 241 -3.51 -11.71 -0.16
CA GLY A 241 -2.06 -11.62 -0.30
C GLY A 241 -1.64 -10.65 -1.42
N CYS A 242 -0.32 -10.46 -1.62
CA CYS A 242 0.21 -9.62 -2.71
C CYS A 242 -0.15 -10.15 -4.11
N HIS A 243 -0.58 -11.39 -4.21
CA HIS A 243 -0.92 -12.08 -5.47
C HIS A 243 -2.41 -12.01 -5.80
N THR A 244 -3.27 -11.59 -4.88
CA THR A 244 -4.70 -11.50 -5.16
C THR A 244 -4.98 -10.19 -5.91
N PRO A 245 -5.49 -10.26 -7.16
CA PRO A 245 -5.75 -9.08 -7.97
C PRO A 245 -7.03 -8.39 -7.51
N MET A 246 -6.93 -7.65 -6.42
CA MET A 246 -8.02 -6.86 -5.84
C MET A 246 -7.60 -5.42 -5.59
N GLY A 247 -8.56 -4.53 -5.55
CA GLY A 247 -8.37 -3.13 -5.19
C GLY A 247 -9.60 -2.55 -4.56
N CYS A 248 -9.44 -1.46 -3.82
CA CYS A 248 -10.56 -0.67 -3.32
C CYS A 248 -10.22 0.81 -3.24
N TYR A 249 -11.24 1.64 -3.34
CA TYR A 249 -11.12 3.09 -3.25
C TYR A 249 -12.26 3.65 -2.41
N SER A 250 -11.89 4.35 -1.35
CA SER A 250 -12.82 4.95 -0.39
C SER A 250 -12.90 6.45 -0.60
N GLN A 251 -14.10 6.98 -0.82
CA GLN A 251 -14.38 8.41 -0.91
C GLN A 251 -15.34 8.79 0.22
N ILE A 252 -14.98 9.82 1.00
CA ILE A 252 -15.75 10.27 2.14
C ILE A 252 -16.48 11.57 1.80
N ASN A 253 -17.76 11.61 2.10
CA ASN A 253 -18.60 12.81 1.99
C ASN A 253 -19.44 12.96 3.27
N GLY A 254 -18.98 13.82 4.19
CA GLY A 254 -19.56 13.92 5.53
C GLY A 254 -19.45 12.62 6.30
N ASN A 255 -20.59 12.07 6.72
CA ASN A 255 -20.66 10.78 7.42
C ASN A 255 -20.84 9.57 6.48
N LYS A 256 -20.88 9.79 5.16
CA LYS A 256 -21.05 8.72 4.18
C LYS A 256 -19.72 8.32 3.55
N ILE A 257 -19.64 7.06 3.18
CA ILE A 257 -18.55 6.50 2.40
C ILE A 257 -19.12 5.93 1.09
N LYS A 258 -18.44 6.25 -0.03
CA LYS A 258 -18.55 5.50 -1.27
C LYS A 258 -17.35 4.59 -1.38
N PHE A 259 -17.60 3.29 -1.30
CA PHE A 259 -16.57 2.26 -1.33
C PHE A 259 -16.65 1.52 -2.67
N THR A 260 -15.68 1.79 -3.55
CA THR A 260 -15.52 1.09 -4.83
C THR A 260 -14.53 -0.05 -4.65
N ALA A 261 -14.95 -1.26 -4.91
CA ALA A 261 -14.14 -2.47 -4.79
C ALA A 261 -14.05 -3.21 -6.12
N VAL A 262 -12.90 -3.81 -6.40
CA VAL A 262 -12.67 -4.66 -7.57
C VAL A 262 -11.94 -5.95 -7.18
N TYR A 263 -12.26 -7.00 -7.91
CA TYR A 263 -11.62 -8.31 -7.83
C TYR A 263 -11.47 -8.88 -9.24
N SER A 264 -10.43 -9.66 -9.50
CA SER A 264 -10.29 -10.37 -10.77
C SER A 264 -10.73 -11.83 -10.65
N ASP A 265 -11.64 -12.20 -11.50
CA ASP A 265 -12.06 -13.58 -11.70
C ASP A 265 -11.69 -13.98 -13.11
N GLU A 266 -10.83 -15.02 -13.27
CA GLU A 266 -10.34 -15.51 -14.57
C GLU A 266 -9.83 -14.39 -15.51
N GLY A 267 -9.18 -13.36 -14.94
CA GLY A 267 -8.65 -12.22 -15.68
C GLY A 267 -9.67 -11.13 -16.00
N LYS A 268 -10.95 -11.31 -15.67
CA LYS A 268 -11.99 -10.27 -15.79
C LYS A 268 -12.11 -9.47 -14.51
N GLN A 269 -12.23 -8.15 -14.64
CA GLN A 269 -12.48 -7.28 -13.51
C GLN A 269 -13.95 -7.34 -13.10
N ILE A 270 -14.22 -7.71 -11.86
CA ILE A 270 -15.54 -7.66 -11.23
C ILE A 270 -15.56 -6.49 -10.26
N LYS A 271 -16.54 -5.60 -10.38
CA LYS A 271 -16.66 -4.37 -9.59
C LYS A 271 -17.93 -4.36 -8.74
N ALA A 272 -17.78 -3.89 -7.50
CA ALA A 272 -18.89 -3.52 -6.61
C ALA A 272 -18.73 -2.06 -6.16
N VAL A 273 -19.85 -1.39 -5.90
CA VAL A 273 -19.88 -0.03 -5.34
C VAL A 273 -20.91 0.01 -4.23
N VAL A 274 -20.47 0.30 -3.02
CA VAL A 274 -21.31 0.44 -1.83
C VAL A 274 -21.28 1.90 -1.39
N GLU A 275 -22.44 2.51 -1.23
CA GLU A 275 -22.60 3.84 -0.63
C GLU A 275 -23.43 3.73 0.63
N ASP A 276 -22.81 4.02 1.78
CA ASP A 276 -23.49 3.85 3.07
C ASP A 276 -22.93 4.80 4.15
N ASP A 277 -23.47 4.75 5.36
CA ASP A 277 -22.94 5.47 6.51
C ASP A 277 -21.59 4.85 6.95
N LEU A 278 -20.59 5.70 7.15
CA LEU A 278 -19.26 5.29 7.61
C LEU A 278 -19.30 4.54 8.96
N ALA A 279 -20.34 4.82 9.78
CA ALA A 279 -20.52 4.16 11.07
C ALA A 279 -20.76 2.65 10.97
N LYS A 280 -21.17 2.14 9.77
CA LYS A 280 -21.28 0.69 9.53
C LYS A 280 -19.93 -0.03 9.53
N GLY A 281 -18.82 0.70 9.41
CA GLY A 281 -17.47 0.14 9.53
C GLY A 281 -17.27 -1.06 8.59
N LYS A 282 -16.85 -2.21 9.15
CA LYS A 282 -16.54 -3.42 8.38
C LYS A 282 -17.69 -4.01 7.57
N GLU A 283 -18.94 -3.72 7.93
CA GLU A 283 -20.11 -4.20 7.18
C GLU A 283 -20.07 -3.75 5.72
N ILE A 284 -19.50 -2.56 5.45
CA ILE A 284 -19.32 -2.02 4.09
C ILE A 284 -18.42 -2.96 3.27
N ALA A 285 -17.35 -3.49 3.87
CA ALA A 285 -16.46 -4.44 3.22
C ALA A 285 -17.16 -5.78 2.91
N TYR A 286 -17.97 -6.28 3.84
CA TYR A 286 -18.77 -7.49 3.65
C TYR A 286 -19.80 -7.32 2.53
N MET A 287 -20.52 -6.18 2.49
CA MET A 287 -21.49 -5.88 1.43
C MET A 287 -20.83 -5.86 0.06
N ALA A 288 -19.69 -5.18 -0.08
CA ALA A 288 -18.94 -5.13 -1.34
C ALA A 288 -18.41 -6.52 -1.76
N ALA A 289 -17.91 -7.29 -0.80
CA ALA A 289 -17.40 -8.63 -1.05
C ALA A 289 -18.51 -9.60 -1.46
N GLU A 290 -19.67 -9.53 -0.83
CA GLU A 290 -20.85 -10.34 -1.17
C GLU A 290 -21.35 -10.02 -2.59
N GLU A 291 -21.45 -8.74 -2.94
CA GLU A 291 -21.82 -8.32 -4.30
C GLU A 291 -20.84 -8.87 -5.34
N ILE A 292 -19.53 -8.84 -5.08
CA ILE A 292 -18.51 -9.42 -5.97
C ILE A 292 -18.70 -10.95 -6.07
N LYS A 293 -18.82 -11.67 -4.96
CA LYS A 293 -19.03 -13.13 -4.94
C LYS A 293 -20.27 -13.54 -5.71
N ASN A 294 -21.37 -12.80 -5.58
CA ASN A 294 -22.61 -13.05 -6.31
C ASN A 294 -22.45 -12.82 -7.82
N LYS A 295 -21.65 -11.84 -8.25
CA LYS A 295 -21.33 -11.59 -9.65
C LYS A 295 -20.42 -12.69 -10.24
N VAL A 296 -19.42 -13.14 -9.48
CA VAL A 296 -18.56 -14.29 -9.86
C VAL A 296 -19.41 -15.54 -10.08
N ALA A 297 -20.26 -15.91 -9.11
CA ALA A 297 -21.11 -17.09 -9.23
C ALA A 297 -22.04 -17.06 -10.45
N LYS A 298 -22.57 -15.88 -10.82
CA LYS A 298 -23.40 -15.72 -12.02
C LYS A 298 -22.61 -15.88 -13.31
N ASN A 299 -21.35 -15.44 -13.36
CA ASN A 299 -20.48 -15.60 -14.54
C ASN A 299 -20.07 -17.06 -14.76
N THR A 300 -20.00 -17.87 -13.71
CA THR A 300 -19.62 -19.30 -13.79
C THR A 300 -20.75 -20.19 -14.33
N ILE A 301 -22.00 -19.68 -14.34
CA ILE A 301 -23.19 -20.43 -14.81
C ILE A 301 -23.50 -20.17 -16.29
N GLN A 302 -22.85 -19.19 -16.92
CA GLN A 302 -22.93 -18.87 -18.36
C GLN A 302 -21.75 -19.47 -19.13
#